data_2521834dc2051cee4fd003657ece6b3f
#
_entry.id   2521834dc2051cee4fd003657ece6b3f
#
_cell.length_a   1.000
_cell.length_b   1.000
_cell.length_c   1.000
_cell.angle_alpha   90.00
_cell.angle_beta   90.00
_cell.angle_gamma   90.00
#
_symmetry.space_group_name_H-M   'P 1'
#
loop_
_entity.id
_entity.type
_entity.pdbx_description
1 polymer ?
#
loop_
_entity_poly.entity_id
_entity_poly.type
_entity_poly.pdbx_seq_one_letter_code
_entity_poly.pdbx_strand_id
1 'polypeptide(L)'
;MRIEDDIKLTFDDVLIRPKRSTLVSRSEVVLERDFKFKHTSATWTGVPIFSANMDTTGTFETAVTLQKHKMLTAIHKFYTLEEWKKNIDNLDPEYISVTVGQSQEDLQLGKEIFELNNDIKYLCIDVANGYREDFVNSVKNYRATFPEKIIIAGNVATREMTEALILAGADIVKIGIGPGSVCTTRSVAGVGYPQLSSISECSDA
;
A
#
# COMPACT_ATOMS: atom_id res chain seq x y z
N MET A 1 -26.06 9.17 -17.17
CA MET A 1 -25.04 8.11 -17.12
C MET A 1 -24.07 8.38 -18.27
N ARG A 2 -22.76 8.41 -18.00
CA ARG A 2 -21.72 8.54 -19.03
C ARG A 2 -21.12 7.16 -19.29
N ILE A 3 -20.96 6.80 -20.54
CA ILE A 3 -20.25 5.59 -20.98
C ILE A 3 -18.94 6.08 -21.61
N GLU A 4 -17.83 5.49 -21.22
CA GLU A 4 -16.51 5.75 -21.80
C GLU A 4 -16.23 4.68 -22.86
N ASP A 5 -15.81 5.13 -24.04
CA ASP A 5 -15.56 4.25 -25.19
C ASP A 5 -14.10 3.76 -25.23
N ASP A 6 -13.25 4.22 -24.32
CA ASP A 6 -11.83 3.81 -24.28
C ASP A 6 -11.70 2.37 -23.81
N ILE A 7 -10.77 1.65 -24.43
CA ILE A 7 -10.39 0.30 -24.00
C ILE A 7 -9.63 0.40 -22.68
N LYS A 8 -10.16 -0.26 -21.66
CA LYS A 8 -9.50 -0.40 -20.36
C LYS A 8 -8.89 -1.81 -20.24
N LEU A 9 -7.63 -1.88 -19.82
CA LEU A 9 -6.80 -3.09 -19.86
C LEU A 9 -6.51 -3.63 -18.46
N THR A 10 -6.46 -4.95 -18.34
CA THR A 10 -5.87 -5.69 -17.23
C THR A 10 -4.46 -6.16 -17.58
N PHE A 11 -3.76 -6.79 -16.65
CA PHE A 11 -2.45 -7.36 -16.94
C PHE A 11 -2.53 -8.58 -17.90
N ASP A 12 -3.67 -9.25 -17.95
CA ASP A 12 -3.88 -10.39 -18.86
C ASP A 12 -4.05 -9.96 -20.32
N ASP A 13 -4.32 -8.68 -20.57
CA ASP A 13 -4.52 -8.14 -21.92
C ASP A 13 -3.22 -7.70 -22.59
N VAL A 14 -2.09 -7.73 -21.90
CA VAL A 14 -0.82 -7.14 -22.37
C VAL A 14 0.38 -8.03 -22.11
N LEU A 15 1.42 -7.81 -22.92
CA LEU A 15 2.75 -8.39 -22.71
C LEU A 15 3.81 -7.30 -22.71
N ILE A 16 4.89 -7.52 -21.95
CA ILE A 16 6.04 -6.64 -21.96
C ILE A 16 6.80 -6.85 -23.27
N ARG A 17 6.91 -5.79 -24.08
CA ARG A 17 7.69 -5.82 -25.30
C ARG A 17 9.19 -5.93 -24.97
N PRO A 18 9.91 -6.92 -25.51
CA PRO A 18 11.34 -7.06 -25.28
C PRO A 18 12.11 -5.81 -25.71
N LYS A 19 13.10 -5.43 -24.90
CA LYS A 19 14.03 -4.35 -25.20
C LYS A 19 15.46 -4.86 -25.18
N ARG A 20 16.35 -4.17 -25.91
CA ARG A 20 17.79 -4.46 -25.86
C ARG A 20 18.30 -4.28 -24.43
N SER A 21 19.08 -5.24 -23.96
CA SER A 21 19.74 -5.23 -22.66
C SER A 21 21.26 -5.25 -22.84
N THR A 22 21.96 -4.62 -21.91
CA THR A 22 23.43 -4.71 -21.78
C THR A 22 23.86 -5.79 -20.80
N LEU A 23 22.89 -6.38 -20.06
CA LEU A 23 23.16 -7.43 -19.08
C LEU A 23 23.36 -8.78 -19.79
N VAL A 24 24.36 -9.53 -19.36
CA VAL A 24 24.70 -10.86 -19.88
C VAL A 24 23.97 -11.96 -19.13
N SER A 25 23.74 -11.77 -17.83
CA SER A 25 23.10 -12.76 -16.95
C SER A 25 21.99 -12.14 -16.10
N ARG A 26 20.99 -12.97 -15.78
CA ARG A 26 19.92 -12.59 -14.79
C ARG A 26 20.51 -12.30 -13.41
N SER A 27 21.63 -12.90 -13.05
CA SER A 27 22.30 -12.66 -11.76
C SER A 27 22.88 -11.24 -11.61
N GLU A 28 23.02 -10.50 -12.70
CA GLU A 28 23.49 -9.11 -12.70
C GLU A 28 22.35 -8.12 -12.39
N VAL A 29 21.10 -8.59 -12.36
CA VAL A 29 19.95 -7.72 -12.11
C VAL A 29 19.89 -7.34 -10.62
N VAL A 30 19.98 -6.05 -10.34
CA VAL A 30 19.74 -5.50 -9.00
C VAL A 30 18.28 -5.13 -8.87
N LEU A 31 17.56 -5.76 -7.95
CA LEU A 31 16.12 -5.54 -7.74
C LEU A 31 15.86 -4.42 -6.74
N GLU A 32 16.82 -4.12 -5.87
CA GLU A 32 16.69 -3.07 -4.87
C GLU A 32 16.62 -1.68 -5.51
N ARG A 33 15.81 -0.81 -4.93
CA ARG A 33 15.61 0.58 -5.36
C ARG A 33 15.60 1.50 -4.15
N ASP A 34 16.05 2.73 -4.35
CA ASP A 34 16.02 3.79 -3.34
C ASP A 34 14.78 4.66 -3.55
N PHE A 35 14.06 4.93 -2.47
CA PHE A 35 12.89 5.79 -2.46
C PHE A 35 13.06 6.95 -1.48
N LYS A 36 12.59 8.11 -1.92
CA LYS A 36 12.36 9.31 -1.10
C LYS A 36 10.89 9.62 -1.14
N PHE A 37 10.35 10.05 -0.02
CA PHE A 37 8.92 10.30 0.12
C PHE A 37 8.65 11.81 0.16
N LYS A 38 7.43 12.20 -0.23
CA LYS A 38 7.06 13.61 -0.42
C LYS A 38 6.86 14.33 0.90
N HIS A 39 6.26 13.67 1.88
CA HIS A 39 5.78 14.30 3.11
C HIS A 39 6.64 14.00 4.34
N THR A 40 7.71 13.24 4.18
CA THR A 40 8.66 12.91 5.25
C THR A 40 10.10 12.93 4.73
N SER A 41 11.06 13.16 5.63
CA SER A 41 12.49 13.05 5.32
C SER A 41 12.98 11.61 5.25
N ALA A 42 12.13 10.64 5.59
CA ALA A 42 12.48 9.22 5.56
C ALA A 42 12.87 8.77 4.15
N THR A 43 13.84 7.86 4.11
CA THR A 43 14.24 7.14 2.89
C THR A 43 14.10 5.65 3.12
N TRP A 44 13.94 4.89 2.06
CA TRP A 44 13.90 3.45 2.13
C TRP A 44 14.61 2.83 0.93
N THR A 45 15.33 1.72 1.17
CA THR A 45 16.02 0.93 0.15
C THR A 45 15.59 -0.52 0.26
N GLY A 46 15.12 -1.09 -0.83
CA GLY A 46 14.70 -2.50 -0.87
C GLY A 46 14.07 -2.89 -2.20
N VAL A 47 13.54 -4.09 -2.25
CA VAL A 47 12.77 -4.58 -3.41
C VAL A 47 11.35 -4.05 -3.29
N PRO A 48 10.84 -3.23 -4.24
CA PRO A 48 9.57 -2.53 -4.11
C PRO A 48 8.36 -3.45 -4.35
N ILE A 49 8.28 -4.51 -3.55
CA ILE A 49 7.17 -5.47 -3.54
C ILE A 49 6.58 -5.47 -2.13
N PHE A 50 5.26 -5.30 -2.05
CA PHE A 50 4.50 -5.35 -0.82
C PHE A 50 3.61 -6.60 -0.78
N SER A 51 3.65 -7.36 0.30
CA SER A 51 2.57 -8.27 0.64
C SER A 51 1.35 -7.45 1.08
N ALA A 52 0.19 -7.76 0.48
CA ALA A 52 -1.05 -7.05 0.79
C ALA A 52 -1.47 -7.25 2.25
N ASN A 53 -2.15 -6.24 2.81
CA ASN A 53 -2.67 -6.23 4.18
C ASN A 53 -3.94 -7.07 4.36
N MET A 54 -3.96 -8.25 3.76
CA MET A 54 -5.04 -9.23 3.89
C MET A 54 -4.70 -10.23 5.00
N ASP A 55 -5.71 -10.76 5.68
CA ASP A 55 -5.57 -11.68 6.81
C ASP A 55 -4.80 -12.98 6.49
N THR A 56 -4.73 -13.35 5.20
CA THR A 56 -4.00 -14.54 4.73
C THR A 56 -2.61 -14.24 4.16
N THR A 57 -2.29 -12.99 3.88
CA THR A 57 -1.01 -12.58 3.24
C THR A 57 -0.21 -11.58 4.04
N GLY A 58 -0.87 -10.65 4.72
CA GLY A 58 -0.24 -9.64 5.58
C GLY A 58 -0.02 -10.13 7.01
N THR A 59 0.61 -11.30 7.18
CA THR A 59 0.82 -11.94 8.49
C THR A 59 2.22 -11.71 9.03
N PHE A 60 2.44 -11.93 10.33
CA PHE A 60 3.77 -11.88 10.93
C PHE A 60 4.72 -12.91 10.32
N GLU A 61 4.23 -14.12 9.98
CA GLU A 61 5.05 -15.16 9.34
C GLU A 61 5.49 -14.74 7.93
N THR A 62 4.60 -14.12 7.17
CA THR A 62 4.94 -13.56 5.87
C THR A 62 5.99 -12.46 6.00
N ALA A 63 5.85 -11.58 6.99
CA ALA A 63 6.80 -10.51 7.26
C ALA A 63 8.20 -11.06 7.57
N VAL A 64 8.33 -12.03 8.48
CA VAL A 64 9.60 -12.73 8.81
C VAL A 64 10.24 -13.38 7.57
N THR A 65 9.44 -13.81 6.62
CA THR A 65 9.94 -14.42 5.38
C THR A 65 10.40 -13.35 4.38
N LEU A 66 9.57 -12.35 4.12
CA LEU A 66 9.81 -11.34 3.09
C LEU A 66 10.93 -10.35 3.46
N GLN A 67 11.10 -10.01 4.74
CA GLN A 67 12.19 -9.14 5.19
C GLN A 67 13.59 -9.68 4.83
N LYS A 68 13.77 -11.01 4.75
CA LYS A 68 15.01 -11.65 4.29
C LYS A 68 15.36 -11.33 2.84
N HIS A 69 14.36 -10.95 2.07
CA HIS A 69 14.47 -10.55 0.66
C HIS A 69 14.34 -9.03 0.47
N LYS A 70 14.38 -8.26 1.56
CA LYS A 70 14.20 -6.80 1.56
C LYS A 70 12.88 -6.35 0.91
N MET A 71 11.83 -7.16 1.07
CA MET A 71 10.47 -6.89 0.62
C MET A 71 9.60 -6.48 1.78
N LEU A 72 8.58 -5.67 1.53
CA LEU A 72 7.69 -5.12 2.53
C LEU A 72 6.46 -6.02 2.78
N THR A 73 6.00 -6.06 4.01
CA THR A 73 4.72 -6.66 4.37
C THR A 73 3.84 -5.62 5.06
N ALA A 74 2.68 -5.34 4.48
CA ALA A 74 1.63 -4.61 5.17
C ALA A 74 0.90 -5.59 6.09
N ILE A 75 1.20 -5.54 7.40
CA ILE A 75 0.61 -6.43 8.39
C ILE A 75 -0.85 -6.02 8.57
N HIS A 76 -1.77 -6.99 8.48
CA HIS A 76 -3.21 -6.72 8.50
C HIS A 76 -3.69 -6.15 9.85
N LYS A 77 -4.78 -5.39 9.82
CA LYS A 77 -5.32 -4.63 10.96
C LYS A 77 -6.08 -5.46 12.02
N PHE A 78 -6.20 -6.77 11.82
CA PHE A 78 -6.97 -7.62 12.73
C PHE A 78 -6.16 -8.19 13.89
N TYR A 79 -4.84 -7.98 13.92
CA TYR A 79 -4.03 -8.34 15.06
C TYR A 79 -4.24 -7.38 16.23
N THR A 80 -4.35 -7.97 17.42
CA THR A 80 -4.41 -7.23 18.68
C THR A 80 -3.05 -6.70 19.11
N LEU A 81 -3.04 -5.71 20.00
CA LEU A 81 -1.78 -5.19 20.57
C LEU A 81 -0.96 -6.29 21.27
N GLU A 82 -1.61 -7.26 21.90
CA GLU A 82 -0.95 -8.38 22.57
C GLU A 82 -0.27 -9.33 21.57
N GLU A 83 -0.83 -9.50 20.37
CA GLU A 83 -0.20 -10.28 19.30
C GLU A 83 1.00 -9.51 18.72
N TRP A 84 0.88 -8.20 18.57
CA TRP A 84 2.01 -7.34 18.21
C TRP A 84 3.16 -7.44 19.20
N LYS A 85 2.90 -7.33 20.52
CA LYS A 85 3.91 -7.48 21.57
C LYS A 85 4.66 -8.80 21.51
N LYS A 86 3.98 -9.89 21.15
CA LYS A 86 4.59 -11.23 21.06
C LYS A 86 5.48 -11.42 19.84
N ASN A 87 5.25 -10.66 18.77
CA ASN A 87 5.89 -10.91 17.48
C ASN A 87 6.88 -9.81 17.07
N ILE A 88 6.79 -8.61 17.63
CA ILE A 88 7.49 -7.42 17.17
C ILE A 88 9.01 -7.56 17.17
N ASP A 89 9.58 -8.30 18.12
CA ASP A 89 11.02 -8.53 18.24
C ASP A 89 11.60 -9.38 17.09
N ASN A 90 10.76 -10.11 16.36
CA ASN A 90 11.16 -10.91 15.22
C ASN A 90 11.03 -10.18 13.88
N LEU A 91 10.55 -8.94 13.91
CA LEU A 91 10.25 -8.14 12.72
C LEU A 91 11.31 -7.07 12.51
N ASP A 92 11.77 -6.96 11.26
CA ASP A 92 12.61 -5.84 10.86
C ASP A 92 11.73 -4.61 10.56
N PRO A 93 11.86 -3.52 11.34
CA PRO A 93 11.05 -2.32 11.19
C PRO A 93 11.17 -1.64 9.82
N GLU A 94 12.25 -1.93 9.07
CA GLU A 94 12.46 -1.42 7.71
C GLU A 94 11.54 -2.06 6.68
N TYR A 95 11.02 -3.27 6.94
CA TYR A 95 10.30 -4.07 5.95
C TYR A 95 8.88 -4.43 6.35
N ILE A 96 8.32 -3.72 7.34
CA ILE A 96 6.92 -3.90 7.75
C ILE A 96 6.16 -2.58 7.72
N SER A 97 4.84 -2.69 7.53
CA SER A 97 3.89 -1.60 7.70
C SER A 97 2.80 -1.99 8.69
N VAL A 98 2.50 -1.10 9.61
CA VAL A 98 1.33 -1.22 10.49
C VAL A 98 0.09 -0.85 9.67
N THR A 99 -0.94 -1.71 9.64
CA THR A 99 -2.21 -1.38 8.98
C THR A 99 -3.28 -1.04 10.00
N VAL A 100 -4.00 0.03 9.74
CA VAL A 100 -5.12 0.55 10.54
C VAL A 100 -6.31 0.89 9.65
N GLY A 101 -7.49 1.05 10.24
CA GLY A 101 -8.66 1.62 9.59
C GLY A 101 -8.70 3.15 9.70
N GLN A 102 -9.90 3.72 9.86
CA GLN A 102 -10.07 5.18 9.95
C GLN A 102 -10.74 5.64 11.26
N SER A 103 -11.07 4.73 12.17
CA SER A 103 -11.71 5.07 13.45
C SER A 103 -10.71 5.68 14.45
N GLN A 104 -11.22 6.25 15.53
CA GLN A 104 -10.37 6.75 16.61
C GLN A 104 -9.66 5.60 17.35
N GLU A 105 -10.31 4.44 17.46
CA GLU A 105 -9.75 3.22 18.02
C GLU A 105 -8.58 2.73 17.16
N ASP A 106 -8.71 2.78 15.82
CA ASP A 106 -7.64 2.44 14.89
C ASP A 106 -6.43 3.37 15.05
N LEU A 107 -6.69 4.69 15.19
CA LEU A 107 -5.65 5.67 15.43
C LEU A 107 -4.90 5.42 16.74
N GLN A 108 -5.65 5.07 17.79
CA GLN A 108 -5.08 4.76 19.10
C GLN A 108 -4.25 3.48 19.05
N LEU A 109 -4.75 2.42 18.41
CA LEU A 109 -4.00 1.18 18.20
C LEU A 109 -2.69 1.43 17.43
N GLY A 110 -2.75 2.26 16.39
CA GLY A 110 -1.55 2.66 15.64
C GLY A 110 -0.50 3.33 16.53
N LYS A 111 -0.91 4.25 17.43
CA LYS A 111 0.00 4.87 18.41
C LYS A 111 0.64 3.84 19.33
N GLU A 112 -0.15 2.96 19.91
CA GLU A 112 0.31 1.94 20.84
C GLU A 112 1.30 0.97 20.17
N ILE A 113 1.09 0.59 18.91
CA ILE A 113 2.04 -0.25 18.16
C ILE A 113 3.35 0.50 17.90
N PHE A 114 3.30 1.78 17.51
CA PHE A 114 4.53 2.59 17.33
C PHE A 114 5.26 2.86 18.64
N GLU A 115 4.58 2.87 19.80
CA GLU A 115 5.22 2.92 21.11
C GLU A 115 5.99 1.64 21.43
N LEU A 116 5.58 0.48 20.90
CA LEU A 116 6.34 -0.77 21.05
C LEU A 116 7.64 -0.74 20.23
N ASN A 117 7.62 -0.17 19.03
CA ASN A 117 8.80 0.00 18.19
C ASN A 117 8.65 1.22 17.27
N ASN A 118 9.29 2.32 17.67
CA ASN A 118 9.21 3.58 16.92
C ASN A 118 10.04 3.58 15.63
N ASP A 119 10.89 2.59 15.39
CA ASP A 119 11.70 2.48 14.18
C ASP A 119 10.87 1.98 12.98
N ILE A 120 9.67 1.44 13.20
CA ILE A 120 8.76 1.10 12.12
C ILE A 120 8.39 2.38 11.34
N LYS A 121 8.69 2.37 10.03
CA LYS A 121 8.56 3.55 9.18
C LYS A 121 7.17 3.72 8.56
N TYR A 122 6.46 2.64 8.29
CA TYR A 122 5.26 2.64 7.45
C TYR A 122 3.97 2.49 8.24
N LEU A 123 3.00 3.33 7.88
CA LEU A 123 1.61 3.26 8.33
C LEU A 123 0.69 3.11 7.12
N CYS A 124 -0.08 2.03 7.05
CA CYS A 124 -1.07 1.79 6.01
C CYS A 124 -2.48 2.07 6.54
N ILE A 125 -3.17 3.03 5.91
CA ILE A 125 -4.57 3.35 6.20
C ILE A 125 -5.43 2.67 5.14
N ASP A 126 -6.13 1.60 5.54
CA ASP A 126 -6.84 0.72 4.62
C ASP A 126 -8.35 0.78 4.80
N VAL A 127 -9.06 1.17 3.74
CA VAL A 127 -10.51 1.19 3.65
C VAL A 127 -10.99 0.54 2.36
N ALA A 128 -12.18 -0.07 2.41
CA ALA A 128 -12.78 -0.70 1.23
C ALA A 128 -13.18 0.32 0.15
N ASN A 129 -13.46 1.57 0.53
CA ASN A 129 -13.88 2.64 -0.37
C ASN A 129 -13.17 3.95 0.01
N GLY A 130 -12.08 4.27 -0.71
CA GLY A 130 -11.29 5.49 -0.53
C GLY A 130 -11.92 6.76 -1.11
N TYR A 131 -13.13 6.69 -1.69
CA TYR A 131 -13.82 7.84 -2.30
C TYR A 131 -14.68 8.66 -1.32
N ARG A 132 -14.69 8.29 -0.07
CA ARG A 132 -15.42 9.01 0.97
C ARG A 132 -14.64 10.25 1.39
N GLU A 133 -15.33 11.38 1.57
CA GLU A 133 -14.72 12.63 2.03
C GLU A 133 -14.10 12.51 3.42
N ASP A 134 -14.73 11.75 4.31
CA ASP A 134 -14.20 11.48 5.65
C ASP A 134 -12.90 10.70 5.62
N PHE A 135 -12.65 9.89 4.57
CA PHE A 135 -11.37 9.19 4.41
C PHE A 135 -10.21 10.15 4.10
N VAL A 136 -10.41 11.12 3.23
CA VAL A 136 -9.40 12.17 2.94
C VAL A 136 -9.06 12.94 4.22
N ASN A 137 -10.08 13.27 5.03
CA ASN A 137 -9.87 13.95 6.30
C ASN A 137 -9.15 13.05 7.33
N SER A 138 -9.42 11.75 7.33
CA SER A 138 -8.68 10.79 8.15
C SER A 138 -7.21 10.76 7.79
N VAL A 139 -6.85 10.72 6.48
CA VAL A 139 -5.44 10.76 6.04
C VAL A 139 -4.74 12.03 6.53
N LYS A 140 -5.38 13.21 6.46
CA LYS A 140 -4.84 14.46 7.04
C LYS A 140 -4.59 14.34 8.55
N ASN A 141 -5.53 13.73 9.28
CA ASN A 141 -5.40 13.52 10.71
C ASN A 141 -4.24 12.56 11.06
N TYR A 142 -4.12 11.46 10.30
CA TYR A 142 -2.99 10.54 10.45
C TYR A 142 -1.65 11.21 10.14
N ARG A 143 -1.58 12.02 9.08
CA ARG A 143 -0.36 12.79 8.76
C ARG A 143 0.01 13.77 9.88
N ALA A 144 -0.98 14.48 10.44
CA ALA A 144 -0.74 15.39 11.57
C ALA A 144 -0.27 14.64 12.84
N THR A 145 -0.78 13.43 13.06
CA THR A 145 -0.44 12.59 14.21
C THR A 145 0.94 11.93 14.06
N PHE A 146 1.29 11.52 12.84
CA PHE A 146 2.52 10.77 12.52
C PHE A 146 3.33 11.49 11.42
N PRO A 147 3.88 12.67 11.69
CA PRO A 147 4.54 13.50 10.67
C PRO A 147 5.76 12.83 10.04
N GLU A 148 6.46 11.97 10.78
CA GLU A 148 7.69 11.31 10.32
C GLU A 148 7.45 9.92 9.67
N LYS A 149 6.23 9.37 9.76
CA LYS A 149 5.94 8.05 9.18
C LYS A 149 5.62 8.18 7.69
N ILE A 150 5.95 7.14 6.93
CA ILE A 150 5.57 7.00 5.52
C ILE A 150 4.12 6.50 5.50
N ILE A 151 3.20 7.33 5.00
CA ILE A 151 1.77 7.00 4.98
C ILE A 151 1.38 6.39 3.65
N ILE A 152 0.82 5.17 3.73
CA ILE A 152 0.19 4.45 2.64
C ILE A 152 -1.33 4.60 2.81
N ALA A 153 -2.06 5.02 1.79
CA ALA A 153 -3.52 5.18 1.89
C ALA A 153 -4.25 4.61 0.68
N GLY A 154 -5.42 4.03 0.88
CA GLY A 154 -6.29 3.54 -0.18
C GLY A 154 -7.39 2.57 0.32
N ASN A 155 -8.16 1.98 -0.61
CA ASN A 155 -7.89 1.91 -2.04
C ASN A 155 -8.71 2.90 -2.86
N VAL A 156 -8.08 3.38 -3.90
CA VAL A 156 -8.69 4.21 -4.94
C VAL A 156 -8.37 3.63 -6.33
N ALA A 157 -8.96 4.17 -7.38
CA ALA A 157 -8.76 3.66 -8.75
C ALA A 157 -8.68 4.77 -9.82
N THR A 158 -8.78 6.05 -9.43
CA THR A 158 -8.77 7.19 -10.34
C THR A 158 -7.71 8.21 -9.97
N ARG A 159 -7.27 8.97 -10.96
CA ARG A 159 -6.29 10.04 -10.82
C ARG A 159 -6.71 11.08 -9.77
N GLU A 160 -7.95 11.57 -9.85
CA GLU A 160 -8.47 12.62 -8.96
C GLU A 160 -8.36 12.23 -7.48
N MET A 161 -8.73 10.98 -7.16
CA MET A 161 -8.64 10.51 -5.77
C MET A 161 -7.19 10.22 -5.36
N THR A 162 -6.34 9.81 -6.30
CA THR A 162 -4.89 9.69 -6.05
C THR A 162 -4.29 11.05 -5.69
N GLU A 163 -4.58 12.09 -6.46
CA GLU A 163 -4.17 13.48 -6.18
C GLU A 163 -4.71 13.94 -4.80
N ALA A 164 -5.98 13.68 -4.52
CA ALA A 164 -6.60 14.06 -3.25
C ALA A 164 -5.89 13.43 -2.04
N LEU A 165 -5.52 12.14 -2.13
CA LEU A 165 -4.81 11.44 -1.05
C LEU A 165 -3.36 11.93 -0.91
N ILE A 166 -2.65 12.20 -2.01
CA ILE A 166 -1.32 12.79 -1.98
C ILE A 166 -1.36 14.16 -1.32
N LEU A 167 -2.31 15.02 -1.70
CA LEU A 167 -2.48 16.35 -1.10
C LEU A 167 -2.91 16.29 0.37
N ALA A 168 -3.58 15.21 0.77
CA ALA A 168 -3.94 14.96 2.17
C ALA A 168 -2.75 14.49 3.03
N GLY A 169 -1.64 14.09 2.42
CA GLY A 169 -0.42 13.68 3.12
C GLY A 169 -0.02 12.21 2.94
N ALA A 170 -0.63 11.48 2.00
CA ALA A 170 -0.18 10.14 1.65
C ALA A 170 1.13 10.20 0.84
N ASP A 171 2.10 9.37 1.18
CA ASP A 171 3.35 9.18 0.44
C ASP A 171 3.21 8.09 -0.61
N ILE A 172 2.37 7.11 -0.34
CA ILE A 172 2.08 5.97 -1.22
C ILE A 172 0.56 5.82 -1.31
N VAL A 173 0.04 5.65 -2.52
CA VAL A 173 -1.39 5.42 -2.74
C VAL A 173 -1.63 3.99 -3.21
N LYS A 174 -2.55 3.29 -2.54
CA LYS A 174 -2.98 1.94 -2.94
C LYS A 174 -4.03 2.05 -4.03
N ILE A 175 -3.65 1.58 -5.24
CA ILE A 175 -4.49 1.62 -6.43
C ILE A 175 -5.11 0.25 -6.67
N GLY A 176 -6.43 0.23 -6.86
CA GLY A 176 -7.20 -0.94 -7.28
C GLY A 176 -8.49 -1.15 -6.49
N ILE A 177 -9.60 -1.24 -7.21
CA ILE A 177 -10.92 -1.61 -6.70
C ILE A 177 -11.48 -2.69 -7.63
N GLY A 178 -11.72 -3.87 -7.07
CA GLY A 178 -12.25 -5.00 -7.80
C GLY A 178 -11.36 -5.59 -8.92
N PRO A 179 -10.02 -5.51 -8.88
CA PRO A 179 -9.20 -5.96 -10.00
C PRO A 179 -8.97 -7.47 -10.00
N GLY A 180 -9.04 -8.13 -8.83
CA GLY A 180 -8.73 -9.55 -8.70
C GLY A 180 -9.78 -10.45 -9.31
N SER A 181 -9.36 -11.60 -9.86
CA SER A 181 -10.25 -12.59 -10.48
C SER A 181 -11.25 -13.20 -9.49
N VAL A 182 -10.87 -13.28 -8.22
CA VAL A 182 -11.72 -13.80 -7.12
C VAL A 182 -12.51 -12.70 -6.40
N CYS A 183 -12.32 -11.42 -6.78
CA CYS A 183 -12.98 -10.32 -6.11
C CYS A 183 -14.47 -10.26 -6.48
N THR A 184 -15.32 -10.28 -5.47
CA THR A 184 -16.79 -10.25 -5.64
C THR A 184 -17.35 -8.83 -5.85
N THR A 185 -16.55 -7.79 -5.64
CA THR A 185 -17.00 -6.38 -5.74
C THR A 185 -17.62 -6.09 -7.11
N ARG A 186 -16.98 -6.52 -8.21
CA ARG A 186 -17.53 -6.28 -9.56
C ARG A 186 -18.84 -7.00 -9.80
N SER A 187 -18.96 -8.25 -9.37
CA SER A 187 -20.17 -9.05 -9.58
C SER A 187 -21.32 -8.67 -8.66
N VAL A 188 -21.02 -8.22 -7.43
CA VAL A 188 -22.04 -7.89 -6.42
C VAL A 188 -22.43 -6.41 -6.47
N ALA A 189 -21.46 -5.50 -6.55
CA ALA A 189 -21.68 -4.06 -6.48
C ALA A 189 -21.64 -3.37 -7.85
N GLY A 190 -21.17 -4.04 -8.90
CA GLY A 190 -20.96 -3.43 -10.22
C GLY A 190 -19.86 -2.36 -10.23
N VAL A 191 -18.97 -2.36 -9.23
CA VAL A 191 -17.91 -1.38 -9.06
C VAL A 191 -16.54 -2.03 -9.29
N GLY A 192 -15.69 -1.38 -10.05
CA GLY A 192 -14.33 -1.84 -10.31
C GLY A 192 -13.69 -1.10 -11.48
N TYR A 193 -12.38 -1.24 -11.58
CA TYR A 193 -11.59 -0.64 -12.66
C TYR A 193 -10.50 -1.63 -13.10
N PRO A 194 -10.27 -1.83 -14.43
CA PRO A 194 -9.19 -2.67 -14.91
C PRO A 194 -7.83 -2.18 -14.44
N GLN A 195 -7.05 -3.08 -13.82
CA GLN A 195 -5.92 -2.69 -12.97
C GLN A 195 -4.80 -1.95 -13.71
N LEU A 196 -4.44 -2.38 -14.92
CA LEU A 196 -3.37 -1.72 -15.67
C LEU A 196 -3.76 -0.30 -16.07
N SER A 197 -4.99 -0.10 -16.55
CA SER A 197 -5.50 1.23 -16.89
C SER A 197 -5.62 2.13 -15.66
N SER A 198 -6.09 1.57 -14.53
CA SER A 198 -6.15 2.31 -13.26
C SER A 198 -4.77 2.78 -12.81
N ILE A 199 -3.74 1.91 -12.86
CA ILE A 199 -2.37 2.28 -12.50
C ILE A 199 -1.82 3.34 -13.45
N SER A 200 -2.01 3.18 -14.75
CA SER A 200 -1.54 4.15 -15.75
C SER A 200 -2.14 5.53 -15.53
N GLU A 201 -3.46 5.60 -15.29
CA GLU A 201 -4.17 6.85 -15.01
C GLU A 201 -3.70 7.50 -13.69
N CYS A 202 -3.56 6.70 -12.64
CA CYS A 202 -3.13 7.19 -11.33
C CYS A 202 -1.64 7.57 -11.28
N SER A 203 -0.80 7.01 -12.15
CA SER A 203 0.64 7.35 -12.19
C SER A 203 0.93 8.75 -12.73
N ASP A 204 -0.06 9.36 -13.38
CA ASP A 204 0.02 10.73 -13.90
C ASP A 204 -0.47 11.78 -12.88
N ALA A 205 -0.78 11.37 -11.64
CA ALA A 205 -1.32 12.23 -10.57
C ALA A 205 -0.25 13.15 -9.94
#